data_9d89b36ba3fbb6576b138514ffb73562
#
_entry.id   9d89b36ba3fbb6576b138514ffb73562
#
_cell.length_a   1.000
_cell.length_b   1.000
_cell.length_c   1.000
_cell.angle_alpha   90.00
_cell.angle_beta   90.00
_cell.angle_gamma   90.00
#
_symmetry.space_group_name_H-M   'P 1'
#
loop_
_entity.id
_entity.type
_entity.pdbx_description
1 polymer ?
#
loop_
_entity_poly.entity_id
_entity_poly.type
_entity_poly.pdbx_seq_one_letter_code
_entity_poly.pdbx_strand_id
1 'polypeptide(L)'
;MDKQWLVNKTNPEYISYFAKKNSVSAILAQILINRGLKTPEEVRSFLKPDRTQMSDPFDLPDMQKAVQRIRTASERGETVLVHGDYDADGLTATTIVVKALKMLGIGCDFFIPNRMAHGYGFTRASVREAKRRGASLIITVDCGITSFEAVSQSKREGIDVIITDHHEPKKIQLSAPEGTPTKTEQIQQQEFTLPAAFAVVNPKILIHSPAVNLSGAGVALKLAQALFIDRGSEDIMSHFLDLAALGTIADVVPLTGENRMIVKEGLDMIGHGTNTGLLALKRVAGIKGKYLKPGKLLFSVIPRINAPGRISDAHSVINLLSTDSEDEAMNIALWLDQQNSERQRIEETVYQEALTVLEQKGITPFIVLSAEGWHKGVIGIVASRIAETFSRPVIILSVEGDTARGSARSIPSLDIYYALSACRDCLSRFGGHKQAAGLELRSKDIPFFEDSLNRVVVDLLSDQDFTPALHIDSHIDLCNVSFRLLKEFEMLEPFGTGNPEPLLGSKSLEVVDARIVGNGHLKMKLKQKKNVIDAIGFDLASYMATLESSYKIDAVFTPFINEWNGSRHLSLNLKALRPSTEN
;
A
#
# COMPACT_ATOMS: atom_id res chain seq x y z
N MET A 1 8.85 -19.97 -12.42
CA MET A 1 9.38 -20.50 -11.13
C MET A 1 8.27 -21.29 -10.44
N ASP A 2 8.55 -22.48 -9.97
CA ASP A 2 7.61 -23.27 -9.19
C ASP A 2 7.33 -22.56 -7.87
N LYS A 3 6.05 -22.33 -7.56
CA LYS A 3 5.63 -21.70 -6.32
C LYS A 3 5.36 -22.76 -5.26
N GLN A 4 5.74 -22.49 -4.02
CA GLN A 4 5.37 -23.36 -2.91
C GLN A 4 3.88 -23.17 -2.58
N TRP A 5 3.09 -24.24 -2.51
CA TRP A 5 1.67 -24.17 -2.16
C TRP A 5 1.49 -24.46 -0.68
N LEU A 6 1.06 -23.47 0.06
CA LEU A 6 0.79 -23.54 1.49
C LEU A 6 -0.71 -23.52 1.74
N VAL A 7 -1.24 -24.58 2.35
CA VAL A 7 -2.66 -24.69 2.68
C VAL A 7 -2.83 -24.54 4.19
N ASN A 8 -3.61 -23.56 4.61
CA ASN A 8 -3.96 -23.41 6.02
C ASN A 8 -4.91 -24.53 6.43
N LYS A 9 -4.48 -25.36 7.37
CA LYS A 9 -5.30 -26.45 7.92
C LYS A 9 -5.94 -26.00 9.22
N THR A 10 -7.26 -26.09 9.29
CA THR A 10 -8.05 -25.88 10.50
C THR A 10 -8.84 -27.15 10.80
N ASN A 11 -9.11 -27.44 12.09
CA ASN A 11 -9.94 -28.58 12.48
C ASN A 11 -11.33 -28.47 11.82
N PRO A 12 -11.79 -29.50 11.05
CA PRO A 12 -13.09 -29.48 10.36
C PRO A 12 -14.29 -29.28 11.29
N GLU A 13 -14.23 -29.79 12.51
CA GLU A 13 -15.30 -29.61 13.51
C GLU A 13 -15.38 -28.11 13.92
N TYR A 14 -14.23 -27.46 14.11
CA TYR A 14 -14.19 -26.03 14.40
C TYR A 14 -14.71 -25.19 13.23
N ILE A 15 -14.36 -25.54 12.00
CA ILE A 15 -14.90 -24.86 10.80
C ILE A 15 -16.42 -24.99 10.77
N SER A 16 -16.96 -26.20 11.01
CA SER A 16 -18.41 -26.47 11.02
C SER A 16 -19.13 -25.70 12.11
N TYR A 17 -18.57 -25.67 13.32
CA TYR A 17 -19.08 -24.88 14.44
C TYR A 17 -19.08 -23.38 14.10
N PHE A 18 -17.96 -22.85 13.60
CA PHE A 18 -17.80 -21.45 13.26
C PHE A 18 -18.75 -21.02 12.13
N ALA A 19 -18.90 -21.85 11.10
CA ALA A 19 -19.83 -21.65 9.99
C ALA A 19 -21.28 -21.53 10.49
N LYS A 20 -21.71 -22.47 11.33
CA LYS A 20 -23.06 -22.48 11.91
C LYS A 20 -23.30 -21.25 12.79
N LYS A 21 -22.34 -20.91 13.66
CA LYS A 21 -22.44 -19.77 14.58
C LYS A 21 -22.57 -18.43 13.86
N ASN A 22 -21.91 -18.29 12.70
CA ASN A 22 -21.90 -17.05 11.91
C ASN A 22 -22.86 -17.10 10.71
N SER A 23 -23.61 -18.20 10.49
CA SER A 23 -24.55 -18.37 9.37
C SER A 23 -23.89 -18.19 7.99
N VAL A 24 -22.68 -18.72 7.81
CA VAL A 24 -21.90 -18.68 6.57
C VAL A 24 -21.56 -20.09 6.08
N SER A 25 -21.11 -20.23 4.81
CA SER A 25 -20.63 -21.52 4.32
C SER A 25 -19.32 -21.95 5.02
N ALA A 26 -19.01 -23.24 4.98
CA ALA A 26 -17.76 -23.78 5.54
C ALA A 26 -16.52 -23.16 4.84
N ILE A 27 -16.61 -22.86 3.54
CA ILE A 27 -15.53 -22.23 2.78
C ILE A 27 -15.31 -20.79 3.27
N LEU A 28 -16.38 -20.00 3.39
CA LEU A 28 -16.28 -18.65 3.92
C LEU A 28 -15.79 -18.65 5.37
N ALA A 29 -16.26 -19.60 6.20
CA ALA A 29 -15.79 -19.77 7.58
C ALA A 29 -14.27 -20.01 7.64
N GLN A 30 -13.74 -20.91 6.79
CA GLN A 30 -12.30 -21.17 6.71
C GLN A 30 -11.52 -19.90 6.33
N ILE A 31 -12.02 -19.13 5.34
CA ILE A 31 -11.38 -17.87 4.93
C ILE A 31 -11.38 -16.85 6.08
N LEU A 32 -12.49 -16.68 6.79
CA LEU A 32 -12.58 -15.76 7.93
C LEU A 32 -11.65 -16.16 9.08
N ILE A 33 -11.54 -17.47 9.36
CA ILE A 33 -10.58 -18.02 10.32
C ILE A 33 -9.13 -17.71 9.88
N ASN A 34 -8.82 -17.89 8.59
CA ASN A 34 -7.49 -17.55 8.06
C ASN A 34 -7.17 -16.05 8.16
N ARG A 35 -8.19 -15.19 8.15
CA ARG A 35 -8.06 -13.73 8.41
C ARG A 35 -7.91 -13.40 9.90
N GLY A 36 -7.92 -14.42 10.78
CA GLY A 36 -7.75 -14.25 12.23
C GLY A 36 -9.01 -13.86 12.99
N LEU A 37 -10.19 -13.89 12.36
CA LEU A 37 -11.46 -13.56 13.02
C LEU A 37 -11.90 -14.70 13.92
N LYS A 38 -12.26 -14.41 15.17
CA LYS A 38 -12.53 -15.41 16.21
C LYS A 38 -13.95 -15.34 16.74
N THR A 39 -14.56 -14.16 16.79
CA THR A 39 -15.87 -13.93 17.41
C THR A 39 -16.93 -13.55 16.37
N PRO A 40 -18.22 -13.79 16.66
CA PRO A 40 -19.30 -13.34 15.77
C PRO A 40 -19.36 -11.82 15.58
N GLU A 41 -18.93 -11.06 16.58
CA GLU A 41 -18.85 -9.61 16.55
C GLU A 41 -17.81 -9.17 15.53
N GLU A 42 -16.59 -9.73 15.59
CA GLU A 42 -15.53 -9.47 14.61
C GLU A 42 -15.96 -9.84 13.18
N VAL A 43 -16.64 -11.01 13.03
CA VAL A 43 -17.17 -11.44 11.73
C VAL A 43 -18.21 -10.47 11.19
N ARG A 44 -19.15 -10.03 12.02
CA ARG A 44 -20.17 -9.05 11.60
C ARG A 44 -19.55 -7.72 11.19
N SER A 45 -18.64 -7.19 12.01
CA SER A 45 -17.92 -5.95 11.71
C SER A 45 -17.12 -6.06 10.41
N PHE A 46 -16.47 -7.19 10.18
CA PHE A 46 -15.69 -7.41 8.97
C PHE A 46 -16.56 -7.53 7.72
N LEU A 47 -17.65 -8.31 7.77
CA LEU A 47 -18.53 -8.52 6.61
C LEU A 47 -19.45 -7.33 6.32
N LYS A 48 -19.80 -6.54 7.35
CA LYS A 48 -20.67 -5.36 7.24
C LYS A 48 -20.05 -4.18 7.97
N PRO A 49 -18.91 -3.67 7.48
CA PRO A 49 -18.32 -2.48 8.09
C PRO A 49 -19.23 -1.26 7.84
N ASP A 50 -19.40 -0.45 8.88
CA ASP A 50 -20.15 0.80 8.84
C ASP A 50 -19.48 1.87 9.71
N ARG A 51 -19.93 3.13 9.59
CA ARG A 51 -19.34 4.30 10.26
C ARG A 51 -19.41 4.25 11.79
N THR A 52 -20.35 3.49 12.35
CA THR A 52 -20.50 3.35 13.81
C THR A 52 -19.36 2.56 14.44
N GLN A 53 -18.56 1.88 13.62
CA GLN A 53 -17.39 1.12 14.06
C GLN A 53 -16.10 1.96 14.10
N MET A 54 -16.15 3.20 13.66
CA MET A 54 -15.01 4.11 13.77
C MET A 54 -14.83 4.56 15.23
N SER A 55 -13.57 4.59 15.66
CA SER A 55 -13.21 5.15 16.97
C SER A 55 -13.47 6.65 17.03
N ASP A 56 -13.62 7.19 18.23
CA ASP A 56 -13.65 8.63 18.44
C ASP A 56 -12.31 9.23 17.93
N PRO A 57 -12.31 10.30 17.11
CA PRO A 57 -11.08 10.93 16.68
C PRO A 57 -10.23 11.44 17.87
N PHE A 58 -10.82 11.75 19.01
CA PHE A 58 -10.12 12.17 20.23
C PHE A 58 -9.42 11.02 20.96
N ASP A 59 -9.65 9.76 20.58
CA ASP A 59 -8.86 8.63 21.07
C ASP A 59 -7.41 8.67 20.52
N LEU A 60 -7.14 9.42 19.44
CA LEU A 60 -5.79 9.60 18.94
C LEU A 60 -4.96 10.53 19.84
N PRO A 61 -3.68 10.21 20.08
CA PRO A 61 -2.80 11.03 20.91
C PRO A 61 -2.79 12.48 20.45
N ASP A 62 -2.75 13.42 21.39
CA ASP A 62 -2.68 14.86 21.19
C ASP A 62 -3.75 15.47 20.24
N MET A 63 -4.76 14.70 19.79
CA MET A 63 -5.80 15.22 18.90
C MET A 63 -6.51 16.42 19.48
N GLN A 64 -6.85 16.39 20.78
CA GLN A 64 -7.50 17.51 21.45
C GLN A 64 -6.62 18.76 21.46
N LYS A 65 -5.32 18.62 21.72
CA LYS A 65 -4.36 19.73 21.66
C LYS A 65 -4.26 20.30 20.25
N ALA A 66 -4.19 19.42 19.23
CA ALA A 66 -4.14 19.82 17.83
C ALA A 66 -5.37 20.66 17.44
N VAL A 67 -6.58 20.19 17.75
CA VAL A 67 -7.84 20.88 17.48
C VAL A 67 -7.87 22.24 18.19
N GLN A 68 -7.49 22.30 19.47
CA GLN A 68 -7.47 23.54 20.24
C GLN A 68 -6.48 24.56 19.63
N ARG A 69 -5.29 24.14 19.22
CA ARG A 69 -4.30 25.01 18.59
C ARG A 69 -4.79 25.57 17.25
N ILE A 70 -5.45 24.73 16.43
CA ILE A 70 -6.05 25.15 15.15
C ILE A 70 -7.17 26.17 15.38
N ARG A 71 -8.03 25.96 16.40
CA ARG A 71 -9.08 26.94 16.78
C ARG A 71 -8.48 28.27 17.22
N THR A 72 -7.40 28.21 18.02
CA THR A 72 -6.67 29.43 18.43
C THR A 72 -6.09 30.17 17.23
N ALA A 73 -5.57 29.45 16.22
CA ALA A 73 -5.09 30.06 14.98
C ALA A 73 -6.23 30.78 14.23
N SER A 74 -7.42 30.15 14.18
CA SER A 74 -8.62 30.77 13.59
C SER A 74 -9.02 32.05 14.31
N GLU A 75 -9.10 32.02 15.63
CA GLU A 75 -9.49 33.16 16.46
C GLU A 75 -8.53 34.35 16.35
N ARG A 76 -7.26 34.07 16.15
CA ARG A 76 -6.20 35.09 16.01
C ARG A 76 -5.94 35.53 14.57
N GLY A 77 -6.63 34.95 13.59
CA GLY A 77 -6.39 35.22 12.18
C GLY A 77 -4.98 34.81 11.72
N GLU A 78 -4.42 33.76 12.34
CA GLU A 78 -3.09 33.27 12.00
C GLU A 78 -3.10 32.55 10.64
N THR A 79 -1.96 32.65 9.91
CA THR A 79 -1.76 31.87 8.68
C THR A 79 -1.27 30.47 9.02
N VAL A 80 -1.96 29.44 8.49
CA VAL A 80 -1.63 28.04 8.66
C VAL A 80 -0.99 27.51 7.38
N LEU A 81 0.17 26.82 7.50
CA LEU A 81 0.77 26.08 6.39
C LEU A 81 0.54 24.58 6.56
N VAL A 82 -0.15 23.95 5.61
CA VAL A 82 -0.26 22.49 5.55
C VAL A 82 0.91 21.96 4.74
N HIS A 83 1.76 21.16 5.37
CA HIS A 83 2.92 20.52 4.75
C HIS A 83 2.64 19.03 4.52
N GLY A 84 2.53 18.60 3.26
CA GLY A 84 2.26 17.22 2.90
C GLY A 84 3.43 16.50 2.26
N ASP A 85 3.28 15.17 2.06
CA ASP A 85 4.18 14.40 1.20
C ASP A 85 3.72 14.46 -0.27
N TYR A 86 4.60 14.06 -1.17
CA TYR A 86 4.42 14.16 -2.64
C TYR A 86 3.74 12.95 -3.28
N ASP A 87 3.43 11.89 -2.54
CA ASP A 87 2.71 10.73 -3.04
C ASP A 87 1.19 10.86 -2.85
N ALA A 88 0.43 9.87 -3.35
CA ALA A 88 -1.02 9.96 -3.37
C ALA A 88 -1.65 9.96 -1.97
N ASP A 89 -1.04 9.33 -0.95
CA ASP A 89 -1.53 9.40 0.42
C ASP A 89 -1.31 10.80 0.99
N GLY A 90 -0.08 11.35 0.91
CA GLY A 90 0.22 12.70 1.36
C GLY A 90 -0.57 13.79 0.62
N LEU A 91 -0.78 13.64 -0.69
CA LEU A 91 -1.54 14.60 -1.49
C LEU A 91 -3.03 14.60 -1.15
N THR A 92 -3.63 13.42 -0.95
CA THR A 92 -5.04 13.31 -0.51
C THR A 92 -5.20 13.79 0.92
N ALA A 93 -4.28 13.44 1.83
CA ALA A 93 -4.25 13.94 3.21
C ALA A 93 -4.16 15.49 3.25
N THR A 94 -3.27 16.07 2.45
CA THR A 94 -3.14 17.53 2.33
C THR A 94 -4.44 18.16 1.84
N THR A 95 -5.06 17.58 0.82
CA THR A 95 -6.33 18.06 0.25
C THR A 95 -7.43 18.04 1.31
N ILE A 96 -7.55 16.94 2.08
CA ILE A 96 -8.55 16.82 3.16
C ILE A 96 -8.37 17.95 4.18
N VAL A 97 -7.14 18.15 4.69
CA VAL A 97 -6.89 19.15 5.73
C VAL A 97 -7.09 20.57 5.19
N VAL A 98 -6.58 20.89 4.00
CA VAL A 98 -6.77 22.21 3.37
C VAL A 98 -8.25 22.53 3.15
N LYS A 99 -9.04 21.57 2.62
CA LYS A 99 -10.49 21.77 2.43
C LYS A 99 -11.20 21.91 3.77
N ALA A 100 -10.86 21.12 4.78
CA ALA A 100 -11.44 21.22 6.12
C ALA A 100 -11.18 22.59 6.76
N LEU A 101 -9.94 23.10 6.68
CA LEU A 101 -9.58 24.44 7.19
C LEU A 101 -10.33 25.54 6.45
N LYS A 102 -10.41 25.47 5.11
CA LYS A 102 -11.17 26.44 4.29
C LYS A 102 -12.67 26.45 4.63
N MET A 103 -13.28 25.26 4.83
CA MET A 103 -14.70 25.16 5.27
C MET A 103 -14.92 25.80 6.65
N LEU A 104 -13.89 25.85 7.50
CA LEU A 104 -13.92 26.55 8.79
C LEU A 104 -13.61 28.05 8.70
N GLY A 105 -13.30 28.57 7.51
CA GLY A 105 -12.90 29.96 7.29
C GLY A 105 -11.49 30.27 7.78
N ILE A 106 -10.65 29.25 7.98
CA ILE A 106 -9.26 29.42 8.45
C ILE A 106 -8.36 29.70 7.25
N GLY A 107 -7.58 30.79 7.31
CA GLY A 107 -6.58 31.13 6.30
C GLY A 107 -5.48 30.09 6.24
N CYS A 108 -5.39 29.35 5.15
CA CYS A 108 -4.36 28.32 4.99
C CYS A 108 -3.80 28.29 3.58
N ASP A 109 -2.54 27.89 3.50
CA ASP A 109 -1.83 27.56 2.27
C ASP A 109 -1.21 26.17 2.43
N PHE A 110 -0.67 25.59 1.35
CA PHE A 110 -0.04 24.27 1.42
C PHE A 110 1.34 24.28 0.75
N PHE A 111 2.19 23.36 1.17
CA PHE A 111 3.51 23.14 0.61
C PHE A 111 3.79 21.64 0.47
N ILE A 112 4.09 21.22 -0.77
CA ILE A 112 4.55 19.88 -1.07
C ILE A 112 6.02 19.95 -1.45
N PRO A 113 6.92 19.25 -0.74
CA PRO A 113 8.34 19.30 -1.07
C PRO A 113 8.60 18.59 -2.39
N ASN A 114 9.46 19.20 -3.22
CA ASN A 114 9.95 18.50 -4.41
C ASN A 114 11.01 17.47 -3.98
N ARG A 115 10.77 16.20 -4.31
CA ARG A 115 11.63 15.06 -3.92
C ARG A 115 13.10 15.25 -4.32
N MET A 116 13.34 15.84 -5.49
CA MET A 116 14.69 16.02 -6.02
C MET A 116 15.43 17.19 -5.37
N ALA A 117 14.72 18.28 -5.08
CA ALA A 117 15.30 19.51 -4.55
C ALA A 117 15.33 19.57 -3.00
N HIS A 118 14.30 19.05 -2.34
CA HIS A 118 14.10 19.23 -0.90
C HIS A 118 14.28 17.94 -0.08
N GLY A 119 14.31 16.78 -0.75
CA GLY A 119 14.34 15.46 -0.10
C GLY A 119 12.94 15.02 0.38
N TYR A 120 12.92 14.03 1.28
CA TYR A 120 11.70 13.42 1.82
C TYR A 120 11.31 14.06 3.16
N GLY A 121 9.99 14.25 3.35
CA GLY A 121 9.37 14.62 4.61
C GLY A 121 9.55 16.07 5.02
N PHE A 122 9.26 16.37 6.29
CA PHE A 122 9.35 17.70 6.87
C PHE A 122 10.80 18.07 7.21
N THR A 123 11.32 19.09 6.53
CA THR A 123 12.74 19.47 6.58
C THR A 123 12.94 20.95 6.97
N ARG A 124 14.19 21.35 7.17
CA ARG A 124 14.55 22.77 7.39
C ARG A 124 14.13 23.68 6.22
N ALA A 125 14.06 23.15 4.99
CA ALA A 125 13.57 23.90 3.83
C ALA A 125 12.09 24.25 3.98
N SER A 126 11.29 23.30 4.49
CA SER A 126 9.86 23.49 4.78
C SER A 126 9.63 24.59 5.82
N VAL A 127 10.47 24.65 6.86
CA VAL A 127 10.41 25.71 7.89
C VAL A 127 10.72 27.09 7.30
N ARG A 128 11.75 27.18 6.43
CA ARG A 128 12.06 28.45 5.73
C ARG A 128 10.90 28.90 4.85
N GLU A 129 10.24 27.98 4.18
CA GLU A 129 9.08 28.27 3.33
C GLU A 129 7.88 28.76 4.17
N ALA A 130 7.62 28.12 5.31
CA ALA A 130 6.58 28.56 6.24
C ALA A 130 6.84 30.00 6.74
N LYS A 131 8.08 30.30 7.12
CA LYS A 131 8.49 31.64 7.54
C LYS A 131 8.31 32.67 6.41
N ARG A 132 8.71 32.32 5.18
CA ARG A 132 8.55 33.18 4.00
C ARG A 132 7.09 33.55 3.73
N ARG A 133 6.17 32.63 4.00
CA ARG A 133 4.71 32.82 3.84
C ARG A 133 4.05 33.45 5.07
N GLY A 134 4.80 33.76 6.13
CA GLY A 134 4.28 34.34 7.36
C GLY A 134 3.41 33.39 8.19
N ALA A 135 3.58 32.07 8.02
CA ALA A 135 2.84 31.09 8.78
C ALA A 135 3.33 31.04 10.24
N SER A 136 2.43 31.01 11.20
CA SER A 136 2.68 30.82 12.63
C SER A 136 2.38 29.41 13.11
N LEU A 137 1.68 28.63 12.28
CA LEU A 137 1.36 27.22 12.51
C LEU A 137 1.65 26.39 11.27
N ILE A 138 2.37 25.29 11.46
CA ILE A 138 2.54 24.25 10.44
C ILE A 138 1.74 23.01 10.87
N ILE A 139 0.95 22.44 9.96
CA ILE A 139 0.34 21.13 10.13
C ILE A 139 1.01 20.20 9.13
N THR A 140 1.81 19.22 9.60
CA THR A 140 2.33 18.20 8.70
C THR A 140 1.29 17.09 8.52
N VAL A 141 1.19 16.56 7.32
CA VAL A 141 0.32 15.44 6.99
C VAL A 141 1.11 14.35 6.28
N ASP A 142 0.93 13.11 6.72
CA ASP A 142 1.63 11.94 6.18
C ASP A 142 3.17 12.02 6.28
N CYS A 143 3.68 12.82 7.20
CA CYS A 143 5.12 12.94 7.49
C CYS A 143 5.35 13.69 8.81
N GLY A 144 6.58 13.62 9.30
CA GLY A 144 7.00 14.48 10.42
C GLY A 144 7.39 13.75 11.69
N ILE A 145 6.98 12.50 11.89
CA ILE A 145 7.23 11.75 13.15
C ILE A 145 8.73 11.54 13.45
N THR A 146 9.59 11.64 12.46
CA THR A 146 11.05 11.55 12.61
C THR A 146 11.77 12.87 12.36
N SER A 147 11.06 13.99 12.21
CA SER A 147 11.60 15.30 11.78
C SER A 147 12.08 16.17 12.95
N PHE A 148 12.92 15.61 13.83
CA PHE A 148 13.41 16.27 15.06
C PHE A 148 14.06 17.63 14.81
N GLU A 149 14.94 17.72 13.80
CA GLU A 149 15.66 18.95 13.50
C GLU A 149 14.75 20.07 12.97
N ALA A 150 13.83 19.72 12.07
CA ALA A 150 12.89 20.69 11.50
C ALA A 150 11.94 21.23 12.58
N VAL A 151 11.43 20.37 13.44
CA VAL A 151 10.59 20.78 14.58
C VAL A 151 11.37 21.68 15.55
N SER A 152 12.62 21.35 15.87
CA SER A 152 13.48 22.19 16.71
C SER A 152 13.76 23.55 16.07
N GLN A 153 13.93 23.60 14.75
CA GLN A 153 14.09 24.86 14.03
C GLN A 153 12.80 25.68 14.04
N SER A 154 11.63 25.06 13.77
CA SER A 154 10.33 25.76 13.81
C SER A 154 10.11 26.43 15.15
N LYS A 155 10.42 25.74 16.25
CA LYS A 155 10.32 26.29 17.60
C LYS A 155 11.20 27.52 17.81
N ARG A 156 12.45 27.50 17.30
CA ARG A 156 13.36 28.68 17.35
C ARG A 156 12.86 29.86 16.53
N GLU A 157 12.11 29.57 15.46
CA GLU A 157 11.52 30.61 14.58
C GLU A 157 10.15 31.09 15.08
N GLY A 158 9.68 30.60 16.24
CA GLY A 158 8.39 30.94 16.81
C GLY A 158 7.17 30.37 16.06
N ILE A 159 7.36 29.28 15.31
CA ILE A 159 6.33 28.60 14.52
C ILE A 159 5.95 27.30 15.23
N ASP A 160 4.69 27.15 15.62
CA ASP A 160 4.18 25.90 16.17
C ASP A 160 4.04 24.83 15.09
N VAL A 161 4.22 23.57 15.49
CA VAL A 161 4.08 22.41 14.58
C VAL A 161 3.09 21.42 15.18
N ILE A 162 2.08 21.05 14.41
CA ILE A 162 1.22 19.89 14.65
C ILE A 162 1.66 18.80 13.66
N ILE A 163 2.08 17.65 14.16
CA ILE A 163 2.40 16.49 13.33
C ILE A 163 1.16 15.62 13.25
N THR A 164 0.68 15.34 12.02
CA THR A 164 -0.26 14.26 11.75
C THR A 164 0.41 13.27 10.81
N ASP A 165 0.68 12.06 11.31
CA ASP A 165 1.50 11.07 10.62
C ASP A 165 1.03 9.65 11.01
N HIS A 166 1.39 8.66 10.22
CA HIS A 166 1.09 7.26 10.47
C HIS A 166 2.33 6.35 10.37
N HIS A 167 3.48 6.93 10.05
CA HIS A 167 4.74 6.21 9.98
C HIS A 167 5.23 5.77 11.36
N GLU A 168 6.14 4.77 11.40
CA GLU A 168 6.70 4.24 12.63
C GLU A 168 7.51 5.30 13.38
N PRO A 169 7.18 5.59 14.64
CA PRO A 169 8.00 6.46 15.47
C PRO A 169 9.32 5.78 15.82
N LYS A 170 10.33 6.58 16.16
CA LYS A 170 11.64 6.06 16.57
C LYS A 170 11.53 5.36 17.92
N LYS A 171 11.81 4.05 17.95
CA LYS A 171 11.83 3.25 19.19
C LYS A 171 13.06 3.58 20.05
N ILE A 172 12.88 3.67 21.35
CA ILE A 172 14.00 3.75 22.30
C ILE A 172 14.55 2.33 22.46
N GLN A 173 15.81 2.13 22.10
CA GLN A 173 16.54 0.92 22.47
C GLN A 173 16.87 1.00 23.96
N LEU A 174 16.09 0.36 24.81
CA LEU A 174 16.48 0.11 26.20
C LEU A 174 17.60 -0.94 26.14
N SER A 175 18.83 -0.51 26.36
CA SER A 175 19.92 -1.43 26.69
C SER A 175 19.56 -2.09 28.02
N ALA A 176 19.15 -3.37 27.97
CA ALA A 176 18.98 -4.14 29.19
C ALA A 176 20.35 -4.19 29.93
N PRO A 177 20.43 -3.90 31.24
CA PRO A 177 21.61 -4.16 32.01
C PRO A 177 21.89 -5.67 31.98
N GLU A 178 23.12 -6.07 31.63
CA GLU A 178 23.55 -7.44 31.71
C GLU A 178 23.33 -7.96 33.14
N GLY A 179 22.52 -9.00 33.29
CA GLY A 179 22.47 -9.76 34.54
C GLY A 179 21.14 -9.85 35.29
N THR A 180 19.99 -9.45 34.75
CA THR A 180 18.70 -9.62 35.46
C THR A 180 17.91 -10.82 34.88
N PRO A 181 17.52 -11.82 35.71
CA PRO A 181 16.73 -12.95 35.24
C PRO A 181 15.31 -12.47 34.94
N THR A 182 14.90 -12.57 33.67
CA THR A 182 13.55 -12.26 33.20
C THR A 182 12.58 -13.33 33.70
N LYS A 183 11.74 -12.98 34.68
CA LYS A 183 10.45 -13.61 34.90
C LYS A 183 9.36 -12.74 34.24
N THR A 184 8.85 -13.24 33.13
CA THR A 184 7.48 -13.25 32.60
C THR A 184 6.53 -12.09 32.97
N GLU A 185 5.90 -11.52 31.92
CA GLU A 185 4.70 -10.68 31.96
C GLU A 185 4.88 -9.23 32.42
N GLN A 186 5.77 -8.51 31.78
CA GLN A 186 5.61 -7.08 31.62
C GLN A 186 5.16 -6.80 30.19
N ILE A 187 3.93 -6.32 30.07
CA ILE A 187 3.42 -5.62 28.89
C ILE A 187 4.50 -4.60 28.53
N GLN A 188 5.23 -4.87 27.43
CA GLN A 188 6.27 -3.97 26.95
C GLN A 188 5.60 -2.66 26.55
N GLN A 189 5.61 -1.65 27.41
CA GLN A 189 5.41 -0.28 27.00
C GLN A 189 6.56 0.04 26.04
N GLN A 190 6.26 0.08 24.75
CA GLN A 190 7.22 0.56 23.76
C GLN A 190 7.37 2.06 24.00
N GLU A 191 8.52 2.48 24.51
CA GLU A 191 8.84 3.89 24.62
C GLU A 191 9.35 4.40 23.27
N PHE A 192 8.75 5.51 22.83
CA PHE A 192 9.12 6.17 21.59
C PHE A 192 9.80 7.50 21.86
N THR A 193 10.79 7.85 21.04
CA THR A 193 11.30 9.22 20.98
C THR A 193 10.47 9.99 19.95
N LEU A 194 9.81 11.05 20.40
CA LEU A 194 8.96 11.90 19.54
C LEU A 194 9.59 13.29 19.36
N PRO A 195 9.39 13.97 18.22
CA PRO A 195 9.75 15.36 18.05
C PRO A 195 9.02 16.26 19.06
N ALA A 196 9.68 17.31 19.56
CA ALA A 196 9.10 18.26 20.52
C ALA A 196 8.14 19.27 19.82
N ALA A 197 7.19 18.74 19.03
CA ALA A 197 6.13 19.50 18.38
C ALA A 197 5.07 19.96 19.39
N PHE A 198 4.20 20.88 18.98
CA PHE A 198 3.07 21.33 19.82
C PHE A 198 2.10 20.17 20.09
N ALA A 199 1.81 19.37 19.06
CA ALA A 199 1.01 18.16 19.14
C ALA A 199 1.55 17.10 18.16
N VAL A 200 1.43 15.81 18.55
CA VAL A 200 1.83 14.66 17.72
C VAL A 200 0.65 13.68 17.64
N VAL A 201 -0.06 13.72 16.52
CA VAL A 201 -1.19 12.84 16.23
C VAL A 201 -0.67 11.70 15.34
N ASN A 202 -0.41 10.56 15.97
CA ASN A 202 0.05 9.36 15.25
C ASN A 202 -0.56 8.10 15.90
N PRO A 203 -1.34 7.30 15.15
CA PRO A 203 -2.01 6.12 15.69
C PRO A 203 -1.06 5.01 16.15
N LYS A 204 0.16 4.95 15.64
CA LYS A 204 1.16 3.93 16.02
C LYS A 204 1.79 4.13 17.40
N ILE A 205 1.54 5.27 18.04
CA ILE A 205 1.89 5.48 19.45
C ILE A 205 0.97 4.65 20.36
N LEU A 206 -0.23 4.28 19.88
CA LEU A 206 -1.22 3.48 20.60
C LEU A 206 -1.18 2.01 20.13
N ILE A 207 -0.54 1.14 20.88
CA ILE A 207 -0.27 -0.26 20.49
C ILE A 207 -1.54 -1.10 20.23
N HIS A 208 -2.69 -0.72 20.81
CA HIS A 208 -3.96 -1.48 20.72
C HIS A 208 -5.14 -0.67 20.15
N SER A 209 -4.89 0.42 19.45
CA SER A 209 -5.95 1.22 18.83
C SER A 209 -6.52 0.53 17.57
N PRO A 210 -7.85 0.55 17.37
CA PRO A 210 -8.45 0.18 16.08
C PRO A 210 -7.93 1.02 14.91
N ALA A 211 -7.46 2.24 15.20
CA ALA A 211 -6.91 3.20 14.24
C ALA A 211 -5.42 2.96 13.90
N VAL A 212 -4.73 2.00 14.53
CA VAL A 212 -3.27 1.79 14.42
C VAL A 212 -2.76 1.66 12.98
N ASN A 213 -3.59 1.17 12.08
CA ASN A 213 -3.26 0.94 10.67
C ASN A 213 -3.77 2.04 9.72
N LEU A 214 -4.28 3.17 10.23
CA LEU A 214 -4.72 4.27 9.36
C LEU A 214 -3.55 4.74 8.47
N SER A 215 -3.88 5.11 7.23
CA SER A 215 -2.97 5.84 6.33
C SER A 215 -2.88 7.32 6.74
N GLY A 216 -1.98 8.08 6.13
CA GLY A 216 -1.90 9.54 6.32
C GLY A 216 -3.23 10.23 6.01
N ALA A 217 -3.91 9.83 4.92
CA ALA A 217 -5.25 10.33 4.59
C ALA A 217 -6.32 9.91 5.61
N GLY A 218 -6.18 8.72 6.20
CA GLY A 218 -7.03 8.27 7.29
C GLY A 218 -6.87 9.12 8.56
N VAL A 219 -5.63 9.47 8.92
CA VAL A 219 -5.34 10.39 10.05
C VAL A 219 -5.86 11.80 9.75
N ALA A 220 -5.69 12.29 8.51
CA ALA A 220 -6.24 13.57 8.06
C ALA A 220 -7.78 13.60 8.14
N LEU A 221 -8.44 12.49 7.79
CA LEU A 221 -9.89 12.34 7.96
C LEU A 221 -10.30 12.43 9.44
N LYS A 222 -9.56 11.79 10.36
CA LYS A 222 -9.79 11.89 11.81
C LYS A 222 -9.61 13.31 12.31
N LEU A 223 -8.60 14.05 11.85
CA LEU A 223 -8.42 15.46 12.19
C LEU A 223 -9.61 16.29 11.69
N ALA A 224 -10.07 16.07 10.46
CA ALA A 224 -11.25 16.75 9.94
C ALA A 224 -12.50 16.44 10.79
N GLN A 225 -12.74 15.18 11.16
CA GLN A 225 -13.84 14.81 12.07
C GLN A 225 -13.76 15.56 13.41
N ALA A 226 -12.58 15.58 14.05
CA ALA A 226 -12.38 16.25 15.33
C ALA A 226 -12.62 17.76 15.26
N LEU A 227 -12.24 18.41 14.16
CA LEU A 227 -12.46 19.84 13.96
C LEU A 227 -13.95 20.22 13.86
N PHE A 228 -14.80 19.31 13.37
CA PHE A 228 -16.22 19.58 13.13
C PHE A 228 -17.17 18.98 14.17
N ILE A 229 -16.70 18.19 15.13
CA ILE A 229 -17.54 17.44 16.08
C ILE A 229 -18.50 18.33 16.89
N ASP A 230 -18.05 19.52 17.28
CA ASP A 230 -18.85 20.47 18.08
C ASP A 230 -19.73 21.40 17.21
N ARG A 231 -19.63 21.31 15.89
CA ARG A 231 -20.38 22.20 14.98
C ARG A 231 -21.70 21.62 14.49
N GLY A 232 -22.04 20.40 14.94
CA GLY A 232 -23.29 19.73 14.55
C GLY A 232 -23.41 19.54 13.03
N SER A 233 -22.32 19.67 12.30
CA SER A 233 -22.32 19.50 10.86
C SER A 233 -22.52 18.02 10.57
N GLU A 234 -23.69 17.72 10.07
CA GLU A 234 -24.05 16.41 9.60
C GLU A 234 -23.00 15.94 8.59
N ASP A 235 -22.38 14.82 8.92
CA ASP A 235 -21.64 13.99 7.99
C ASP A 235 -20.46 14.65 7.25
N ILE A 236 -19.53 15.28 8.00
CA ILE A 236 -18.24 15.75 7.46
C ILE A 236 -17.47 14.64 6.70
N MET A 237 -17.71 13.38 7.04
CA MET A 237 -17.11 12.24 6.37
C MET A 237 -17.51 12.15 4.89
N SER A 238 -18.76 12.49 4.57
CA SER A 238 -19.23 12.49 3.16
C SER A 238 -18.49 13.49 2.27
N HIS A 239 -17.77 14.44 2.84
CA HIS A 239 -16.95 15.37 2.06
C HIS A 239 -15.56 14.83 1.73
N PHE A 240 -15.08 13.78 2.45
CA PHE A 240 -13.66 13.40 2.40
C PHE A 240 -13.40 11.89 2.28
N LEU A 241 -14.43 11.03 2.42
CA LEU A 241 -14.23 9.58 2.34
C LEU A 241 -13.67 9.09 1.01
N ASP A 242 -14.00 9.75 -0.09
CA ASP A 242 -13.45 9.44 -1.41
C ASP A 242 -11.93 9.69 -1.46
N LEU A 243 -11.47 10.83 -0.93
CA LEU A 243 -10.06 11.18 -0.84
C LEU A 243 -9.32 10.27 0.16
N ALA A 244 -9.92 10.03 1.33
CA ALA A 244 -9.35 9.15 2.35
C ALA A 244 -9.21 7.71 1.84
N ALA A 245 -10.20 7.20 1.11
CA ALA A 245 -10.14 5.88 0.50
C ALA A 245 -9.04 5.80 -0.57
N LEU A 246 -8.89 6.86 -1.38
CA LEU A 246 -7.85 6.90 -2.41
C LEU A 246 -6.44 6.86 -1.80
N GLY A 247 -6.18 7.67 -0.76
CA GLY A 247 -4.91 7.65 -0.01
C GLY A 247 -4.67 6.30 0.65
N THR A 248 -5.67 5.75 1.35
CA THR A 248 -5.59 4.44 2.02
C THR A 248 -5.25 3.30 1.02
N ILE A 249 -5.84 3.32 -0.19
CA ILE A 249 -5.51 2.35 -1.24
C ILE A 249 -4.08 2.58 -1.75
N ALA A 250 -3.67 3.83 -1.91
CA ALA A 250 -2.37 4.20 -2.46
C ALA A 250 -1.21 3.80 -1.56
N ASP A 251 -1.37 3.96 -0.25
CA ASP A 251 -0.36 3.60 0.75
C ASP A 251 -0.29 2.09 1.04
N VAL A 252 -1.21 1.30 0.47
CA VAL A 252 -1.22 -0.17 0.57
C VAL A 252 -1.28 -0.67 2.02
N VAL A 253 -1.83 0.11 2.94
CA VAL A 253 -2.07 -0.29 4.34
C VAL A 253 -3.12 -1.40 4.45
N PRO A 254 -3.15 -2.16 5.56
CA PRO A 254 -4.11 -3.23 5.75
C PRO A 254 -5.57 -2.74 5.64
N LEU A 255 -6.37 -3.37 4.77
CA LEU A 255 -7.80 -3.10 4.59
C LEU A 255 -8.64 -3.85 5.65
N THR A 256 -8.33 -3.59 6.91
CA THR A 256 -8.99 -4.11 8.11
C THR A 256 -9.45 -2.95 8.99
N GLY A 257 -10.31 -3.22 9.97
CA GLY A 257 -10.80 -2.19 10.88
C GLY A 257 -11.36 -0.96 10.14
N GLU A 258 -10.94 0.23 10.55
CA GLU A 258 -11.43 1.50 9.98
C GLU A 258 -11.04 1.69 8.50
N ASN A 259 -9.85 1.26 8.09
CA ASN A 259 -9.44 1.33 6.68
C ASN A 259 -10.39 0.58 5.76
N ARG A 260 -10.93 -0.55 6.23
CA ARG A 260 -11.90 -1.33 5.47
C ARG A 260 -13.20 -0.55 5.24
N MET A 261 -13.68 0.13 6.27
CA MET A 261 -14.88 0.97 6.18
C MET A 261 -14.63 2.17 5.24
N ILE A 262 -13.51 2.90 5.47
CA ILE A 262 -13.11 4.06 4.66
C ILE A 262 -13.05 3.67 3.18
N VAL A 263 -12.36 2.57 2.85
CA VAL A 263 -12.22 2.13 1.45
C VAL A 263 -13.54 1.65 0.86
N LYS A 264 -14.36 0.92 1.63
CA LYS A 264 -15.65 0.41 1.13
C LYS A 264 -16.61 1.55 0.75
N GLU A 265 -16.83 2.50 1.66
CA GLU A 265 -17.72 3.63 1.39
C GLU A 265 -17.10 4.64 0.41
N GLY A 266 -15.80 4.92 0.53
CA GLY A 266 -15.13 5.83 -0.39
C GLY A 266 -15.09 5.31 -1.83
N LEU A 267 -14.97 4.00 -2.06
CA LEU A 267 -15.09 3.42 -3.42
C LEU A 267 -16.47 3.65 -4.02
N ASP A 268 -17.53 3.56 -3.22
CA ASP A 268 -18.89 3.86 -3.66
C ASP A 268 -19.03 5.35 -4.05
N MET A 269 -18.51 6.26 -3.23
CA MET A 269 -18.47 7.69 -3.52
C MET A 269 -17.67 7.99 -4.80
N ILE A 270 -16.46 7.44 -4.95
CA ILE A 270 -15.65 7.59 -6.17
C ILE A 270 -16.42 7.01 -7.38
N GLY A 271 -17.12 5.91 -7.19
CA GLY A 271 -17.98 5.28 -8.21
C GLY A 271 -19.06 6.23 -8.71
N HIS A 272 -19.73 6.94 -7.81
CA HIS A 272 -20.79 7.90 -8.11
C HIS A 272 -20.28 9.27 -8.60
N GLY A 273 -18.99 9.58 -8.42
CA GLY A 273 -18.38 10.80 -8.95
C GLY A 273 -18.66 12.04 -8.10
N THR A 274 -18.50 11.95 -6.79
CA THR A 274 -18.72 13.06 -5.85
C THR A 274 -17.66 14.16 -5.93
N ASN A 275 -16.45 13.83 -6.35
CA ASN A 275 -15.32 14.76 -6.50
C ASN A 275 -15.05 14.99 -8.00
N THR A 276 -15.08 16.25 -8.45
CA THR A 276 -14.90 16.64 -9.85
C THR A 276 -13.54 16.22 -10.41
N GLY A 277 -12.47 16.37 -9.63
CA GLY A 277 -11.12 15.97 -10.02
C GLY A 277 -10.98 14.45 -10.17
N LEU A 278 -11.54 13.67 -9.22
CA LEU A 278 -11.53 12.21 -9.31
C LEU A 278 -12.37 11.72 -10.51
N LEU A 279 -13.48 12.39 -10.81
CA LEU A 279 -14.29 12.08 -11.98
C LEU A 279 -13.51 12.31 -13.28
N ALA A 280 -12.78 13.41 -13.39
CA ALA A 280 -11.90 13.70 -14.52
C ALA A 280 -10.79 12.64 -14.67
N LEU A 281 -10.13 12.25 -13.57
CA LEU A 281 -9.13 11.18 -13.58
C LEU A 281 -9.71 9.83 -14.02
N LYS A 282 -10.92 9.48 -13.54
CA LYS A 282 -11.62 8.25 -13.99
C LYS A 282 -11.87 8.27 -15.50
N ARG A 283 -12.32 9.40 -16.05
CA ARG A 283 -12.57 9.56 -17.49
C ARG A 283 -11.28 9.38 -18.30
N VAL A 284 -10.21 10.06 -17.91
CA VAL A 284 -8.90 9.98 -18.56
C VAL A 284 -8.28 8.58 -18.44
N ALA A 285 -8.46 7.92 -17.30
CA ALA A 285 -8.02 6.54 -17.07
C ALA A 285 -8.88 5.48 -17.76
N GLY A 286 -9.93 5.87 -18.49
CA GLY A 286 -10.83 4.94 -19.18
C GLY A 286 -11.66 4.07 -18.26
N ILE A 287 -11.88 4.50 -17.00
CA ILE A 287 -12.67 3.75 -16.02
C ILE A 287 -14.16 4.04 -16.24
N LYS A 288 -14.90 3.00 -16.63
CA LYS A 288 -16.36 3.04 -16.82
C LYS A 288 -17.06 2.35 -15.65
N GLY A 289 -18.31 2.78 -15.41
CA GLY A 289 -19.18 2.17 -14.39
C GLY A 289 -18.95 2.75 -12.98
N LYS A 290 -19.85 2.33 -12.06
CA LYS A 290 -19.88 2.80 -10.67
C LYS A 290 -19.20 1.83 -9.71
N TYR A 291 -19.23 0.55 -10.03
CA TYR A 291 -18.59 -0.48 -9.19
C TYR A 291 -17.07 -0.48 -9.40
N LEU A 292 -16.34 -0.16 -8.35
CA LEU A 292 -14.89 -0.05 -8.37
C LEU A 292 -14.26 -1.03 -7.38
N LYS A 293 -13.13 -1.62 -7.79
CA LYS A 293 -12.26 -2.41 -6.89
C LYS A 293 -10.99 -1.62 -6.58
N PRO A 294 -10.38 -1.79 -5.39
CA PRO A 294 -9.15 -1.10 -5.01
C PRO A 294 -8.05 -1.25 -6.07
N GLY A 295 -7.83 -2.45 -6.57
CA GLY A 295 -6.81 -2.71 -7.60
C GLY A 295 -7.00 -1.90 -8.89
N LYS A 296 -8.26 -1.58 -9.26
CA LYS A 296 -8.50 -0.74 -10.44
C LYS A 296 -7.98 0.69 -10.24
N LEU A 297 -8.15 1.25 -9.04
CA LEU A 297 -7.62 2.58 -8.73
C LEU A 297 -6.09 2.53 -8.55
N LEU A 298 -5.58 1.51 -7.87
CA LEU A 298 -4.17 1.32 -7.59
C LEU A 298 -3.31 1.27 -8.88
N PHE A 299 -3.83 0.63 -9.93
CA PHE A 299 -3.07 0.46 -11.18
C PHE A 299 -3.45 1.44 -12.30
N SER A 300 -4.46 2.30 -12.10
CA SER A 300 -4.85 3.26 -13.14
C SER A 300 -4.91 4.72 -12.67
N VAL A 301 -5.58 5.04 -11.57
CA VAL A 301 -5.71 6.43 -11.07
C VAL A 301 -4.49 6.86 -10.26
N ILE A 302 -4.11 6.06 -9.28
CA ILE A 302 -3.02 6.36 -8.35
C ILE A 302 -1.67 6.60 -9.06
N PRO A 303 -1.27 5.84 -10.10
CA PRO A 303 -0.04 6.13 -10.84
C PRO A 303 -0.01 7.52 -11.49
N ARG A 304 -1.17 8.05 -11.92
CA ARG A 304 -1.29 9.41 -12.48
C ARG A 304 -1.08 10.47 -11.41
N ILE A 305 -1.62 10.24 -10.22
CA ILE A 305 -1.41 11.11 -9.05
C ILE A 305 0.05 11.11 -8.60
N ASN A 306 0.69 9.95 -8.59
CA ASN A 306 2.08 9.78 -8.13
C ASN A 306 3.13 10.25 -9.15
N ALA A 307 2.79 10.35 -10.44
CA ALA A 307 3.77 10.65 -11.50
C ALA A 307 4.45 12.02 -11.33
N PRO A 308 3.74 13.13 -11.03
CA PRO A 308 4.38 14.41 -10.83
C PRO A 308 5.41 14.41 -9.70
N GLY A 309 5.10 13.80 -8.55
CA GLY A 309 6.04 13.71 -7.42
C GLY A 309 7.34 12.95 -7.73
N ARG A 310 7.38 12.22 -8.87
CA ARG A 310 8.56 11.49 -9.33
C ARG A 310 9.40 12.23 -10.38
N ILE A 311 8.75 13.01 -11.25
CA ILE A 311 9.42 13.62 -12.43
C ILE A 311 9.20 15.13 -12.57
N SER A 312 8.26 15.71 -11.83
CA SER A 312 7.92 17.15 -11.90
C SER A 312 7.46 17.71 -10.56
N ASP A 313 6.35 18.45 -10.51
CA ASP A 313 5.78 19.10 -9.33
C ASP A 313 4.38 18.58 -9.03
N ALA A 314 4.13 18.15 -7.80
CA ALA A 314 2.88 17.53 -7.37
C ALA A 314 1.78 18.52 -6.93
N HIS A 315 2.04 19.85 -6.91
CA HIS A 315 1.04 20.85 -6.47
C HIS A 315 -0.25 20.82 -7.28
N SER A 316 -0.15 20.53 -8.59
CA SER A 316 -1.32 20.44 -9.49
C SER A 316 -2.33 19.37 -9.08
N VAL A 317 -1.89 18.32 -8.36
CA VAL A 317 -2.80 17.27 -7.87
C VAL A 317 -3.74 17.82 -6.79
N ILE A 318 -3.25 18.67 -5.87
CA ILE A 318 -4.09 19.28 -4.84
C ILE A 318 -5.11 20.23 -5.50
N ASN A 319 -4.71 20.98 -6.52
CA ASN A 319 -5.62 21.83 -7.28
C ASN A 319 -6.70 21.00 -7.95
N LEU A 320 -6.34 19.88 -8.61
CA LEU A 320 -7.28 18.95 -9.22
C LEU A 320 -8.33 18.42 -8.21
N LEU A 321 -7.86 17.94 -7.05
CA LEU A 321 -8.73 17.34 -6.04
C LEU A 321 -9.57 18.37 -5.27
N SER A 322 -9.25 19.66 -5.44
CA SER A 322 -9.94 20.78 -4.75
C SER A 322 -10.87 21.57 -5.66
N THR A 323 -10.71 21.53 -6.98
CA THR A 323 -11.51 22.34 -7.90
C THR A 323 -12.92 21.78 -8.09
N ASP A 324 -13.88 22.68 -8.25
CA ASP A 324 -15.27 22.35 -8.66
C ASP A 324 -15.51 22.57 -10.16
N SER A 325 -14.50 23.14 -10.89
CA SER A 325 -14.58 23.37 -12.32
C SER A 325 -14.26 22.09 -13.11
N GLU A 326 -15.21 21.62 -13.91
CA GLU A 326 -15.01 20.43 -14.76
C GLU A 326 -13.93 20.67 -15.83
N ASP A 327 -13.85 21.87 -16.40
CA ASP A 327 -12.87 22.20 -17.44
C ASP A 327 -11.44 22.23 -16.85
N GLU A 328 -11.26 22.87 -15.69
CA GLU A 328 -9.98 22.88 -14.98
C GLU A 328 -9.57 21.47 -14.59
N ALA A 329 -10.48 20.70 -14.00
CA ALA A 329 -10.23 19.31 -13.60
C ALA A 329 -9.82 18.45 -14.81
N MET A 330 -10.48 18.60 -15.95
CA MET A 330 -10.15 17.84 -17.14
C MET A 330 -8.77 18.21 -17.70
N ASN A 331 -8.44 19.50 -17.74
CA ASN A 331 -7.13 19.97 -18.20
C ASN A 331 -6.00 19.41 -17.32
N ILE A 332 -6.16 19.48 -15.99
CA ILE A 332 -5.15 18.94 -15.06
C ILE A 332 -5.06 17.41 -15.18
N ALA A 333 -6.19 16.72 -15.29
CA ALA A 333 -6.21 15.24 -15.41
C ALA A 333 -5.51 14.77 -16.69
N LEU A 334 -5.69 15.46 -17.82
CA LEU A 334 -4.98 15.18 -19.07
C LEU A 334 -3.47 15.41 -18.92
N TRP A 335 -3.07 16.49 -18.25
CA TRP A 335 -1.66 16.75 -17.97
C TRP A 335 -1.05 15.64 -17.09
N LEU A 336 -1.78 15.18 -16.05
CA LEU A 336 -1.33 14.07 -15.20
C LEU A 336 -1.17 12.75 -15.97
N ASP A 337 -2.03 12.49 -16.95
CA ASP A 337 -1.91 11.35 -17.84
C ASP A 337 -0.64 11.41 -18.71
N GLN A 338 -0.32 12.59 -19.22
CA GLN A 338 0.93 12.83 -19.95
C GLN A 338 2.15 12.60 -19.04
N GLN A 339 2.14 13.14 -17.81
CA GLN A 339 3.21 12.91 -16.83
C GLN A 339 3.36 11.41 -16.51
N ASN A 340 2.25 10.70 -16.34
CA ASN A 340 2.31 9.26 -16.09
C ASN A 340 2.85 8.48 -17.31
N SER A 341 2.49 8.87 -18.52
CA SER A 341 3.01 8.25 -19.74
C SER A 341 4.52 8.48 -19.88
N GLU A 342 5.01 9.68 -19.59
CA GLU A 342 6.44 9.98 -19.60
C GLU A 342 7.18 9.21 -18.50
N ARG A 343 6.62 9.16 -17.29
CA ARG A 343 7.17 8.32 -16.20
C ARG A 343 7.29 6.86 -16.62
N GLN A 344 6.26 6.28 -17.27
CA GLN A 344 6.28 4.90 -17.77
C GLN A 344 7.35 4.70 -18.84
N ARG A 345 7.54 5.67 -19.74
CA ARG A 345 8.59 5.61 -20.75
C ARG A 345 10.00 5.58 -20.12
N ILE A 346 10.25 6.48 -19.15
CA ILE A 346 11.52 6.51 -18.43
C ILE A 346 11.74 5.22 -17.63
N GLU A 347 10.70 4.74 -16.95
CA GLU A 347 10.73 3.48 -16.19
C GLU A 347 11.08 2.29 -17.08
N GLU A 348 10.43 2.16 -18.25
CA GLU A 348 10.67 1.04 -19.15
C GLU A 348 12.09 1.06 -19.73
N THR A 349 12.62 2.24 -20.07
CA THR A 349 14.01 2.39 -20.52
C THR A 349 14.97 1.88 -19.45
N VAL A 350 14.83 2.38 -18.19
CA VAL A 350 15.70 1.96 -17.08
C VAL A 350 15.54 0.46 -16.78
N TYR A 351 14.34 -0.08 -16.90
CA TYR A 351 14.08 -1.51 -16.66
C TYR A 351 14.79 -2.40 -17.70
N GLN A 352 14.72 -2.06 -18.98
CA GLN A 352 15.38 -2.82 -20.05
C GLN A 352 16.91 -2.75 -19.94
N GLU A 353 17.45 -1.58 -19.63
CA GLU A 353 18.88 -1.41 -19.36
C GLU A 353 19.32 -2.22 -18.13
N ALA A 354 18.52 -2.20 -17.05
CA ALA A 354 18.80 -2.97 -15.84
C ALA A 354 18.78 -4.50 -16.11
N LEU A 355 17.87 -4.99 -16.95
CA LEU A 355 17.86 -6.39 -17.38
C LEU A 355 19.12 -6.75 -18.17
N THR A 356 19.57 -5.87 -19.07
CA THR A 356 20.82 -6.08 -19.85
C THR A 356 22.03 -6.17 -18.92
N VAL A 357 22.12 -5.31 -17.92
CA VAL A 357 23.19 -5.36 -16.90
C VAL A 357 23.10 -6.66 -16.09
N LEU A 358 21.88 -7.08 -15.71
CA LEU A 358 21.66 -8.32 -14.94
C LEU A 358 22.05 -9.56 -15.75
N GLU A 359 21.73 -9.62 -17.04
CA GLU A 359 22.12 -10.73 -17.93
C GLU A 359 23.66 -10.87 -18.03
N GLN A 360 24.39 -9.75 -18.05
CA GLN A 360 25.85 -9.77 -18.08
C GLN A 360 26.47 -10.19 -16.74
N LYS A 361 25.88 -9.77 -15.60
CA LYS A 361 26.38 -10.05 -14.26
C LYS A 361 25.97 -11.44 -13.75
N GLY A 362 24.85 -11.96 -14.19
CA GLY A 362 24.18 -13.13 -13.61
C GLY A 362 23.34 -12.81 -12.38
N ILE A 363 22.49 -13.75 -11.99
CA ILE A 363 21.59 -13.61 -10.83
C ILE A 363 22.34 -14.01 -9.56
N THR A 364 22.47 -13.06 -8.63
CA THR A 364 23.07 -13.25 -7.29
C THR A 364 21.98 -13.36 -6.21
N PRO A 365 22.27 -13.85 -5.00
CA PRO A 365 21.32 -13.87 -3.87
C PRO A 365 20.76 -12.48 -3.53
N PHE A 366 21.58 -11.44 -3.65
CA PHE A 366 21.17 -10.04 -3.59
C PHE A 366 21.57 -9.32 -4.88
N ILE A 367 20.60 -8.84 -5.65
CA ILE A 367 20.86 -8.18 -6.95
C ILE A 367 21.20 -6.72 -6.71
N VAL A 368 22.39 -6.27 -7.15
CA VAL A 368 22.81 -4.87 -7.13
C VAL A 368 23.14 -4.44 -8.55
N LEU A 369 22.37 -3.48 -9.08
CA LEU A 369 22.53 -2.94 -10.44
C LEU A 369 22.77 -1.45 -10.38
N SER A 370 23.68 -0.94 -11.21
CA SER A 370 24.04 0.47 -11.25
C SER A 370 24.36 0.93 -12.66
N ALA A 371 23.94 2.14 -12.99
CA ALA A 371 24.41 2.84 -14.19
C ALA A 371 24.33 4.36 -14.00
N GLU A 372 25.08 5.07 -14.85
CA GLU A 372 24.96 6.51 -14.97
C GLU A 372 23.65 6.90 -15.67
N GLY A 373 23.05 8.02 -15.25
CA GLY A 373 21.89 8.62 -15.90
C GLY A 373 20.53 7.96 -15.57
N TRP A 374 20.48 6.88 -14.79
CA TRP A 374 19.20 6.32 -14.37
C TRP A 374 18.42 7.31 -13.50
N HIS A 375 17.19 7.58 -13.90
CA HIS A 375 16.37 8.60 -13.25
C HIS A 375 15.96 8.20 -11.83
N LYS A 376 16.38 8.97 -10.81
CA LYS A 376 16.15 8.69 -9.38
C LYS A 376 14.68 8.50 -8.99
N GLY A 377 13.76 9.13 -9.73
CA GLY A 377 12.32 9.03 -9.48
C GLY A 377 11.71 7.67 -9.82
N VAL A 378 12.36 6.87 -10.71
CA VAL A 378 11.82 5.59 -11.17
C VAL A 378 12.59 4.36 -10.68
N ILE A 379 13.85 4.51 -10.20
CA ILE A 379 14.67 3.35 -9.79
C ILE A 379 13.98 2.48 -8.72
N GLY A 380 13.15 3.07 -7.84
CA GLY A 380 12.40 2.30 -6.84
C GLY A 380 11.31 1.43 -7.44
N ILE A 381 10.69 1.85 -8.56
CA ILE A 381 9.69 1.05 -9.28
C ILE A 381 10.38 -0.09 -10.02
N VAL A 382 11.50 0.23 -10.69
CA VAL A 382 12.33 -0.78 -11.37
C VAL A 382 12.84 -1.83 -10.39
N ALA A 383 13.32 -1.42 -9.21
CA ALA A 383 13.74 -2.34 -8.16
C ALA A 383 12.60 -3.29 -7.73
N SER A 384 11.37 -2.79 -7.60
CA SER A 384 10.20 -3.62 -7.28
C SER A 384 9.92 -4.64 -8.39
N ARG A 385 9.89 -4.22 -9.67
CA ARG A 385 9.65 -5.11 -10.81
C ARG A 385 10.69 -6.24 -10.90
N ILE A 386 11.97 -5.91 -10.71
CA ILE A 386 13.05 -6.91 -10.74
C ILE A 386 12.93 -7.84 -9.53
N ALA A 387 12.65 -7.33 -8.32
CA ALA A 387 12.47 -8.15 -7.14
C ALA A 387 11.32 -9.15 -7.27
N GLU A 388 10.19 -8.73 -7.84
CA GLU A 388 9.05 -9.59 -8.14
C GLU A 388 9.37 -10.64 -9.22
N THR A 389 10.04 -10.22 -10.29
CA THR A 389 10.38 -11.11 -11.43
C THR A 389 11.34 -12.22 -11.01
N PHE A 390 12.38 -11.89 -10.26
CA PHE A 390 13.44 -12.82 -9.91
C PHE A 390 13.32 -13.40 -8.50
N SER A 391 12.35 -12.94 -7.70
CA SER A 391 12.18 -13.32 -6.28
C SER A 391 13.48 -13.16 -5.48
N ARG A 392 14.16 -12.03 -5.66
CA ARG A 392 15.42 -11.67 -5.00
C ARG A 392 15.32 -10.26 -4.44
N PRO A 393 16.00 -9.96 -3.32
CA PRO A 393 16.18 -8.58 -2.88
C PRO A 393 17.02 -7.83 -3.92
N VAL A 394 16.66 -6.56 -4.18
CA VAL A 394 17.23 -5.75 -5.28
C VAL A 394 17.59 -4.35 -4.80
N ILE A 395 18.73 -3.86 -5.23
CA ILE A 395 19.09 -2.44 -5.19
C ILE A 395 19.35 -1.96 -6.61
N ILE A 396 18.71 -0.85 -6.98
CA ILE A 396 19.01 -0.10 -8.21
C ILE A 396 19.67 1.21 -7.82
N LEU A 397 20.87 1.46 -8.37
CA LEU A 397 21.69 2.63 -8.07
C LEU A 397 21.77 3.56 -9.29
N SER A 398 21.39 4.80 -9.11
CA SER A 398 21.67 5.89 -10.06
C SER A 398 23.02 6.52 -9.71
N VAL A 399 23.96 6.45 -10.63
CA VAL A 399 25.33 7.00 -10.44
C VAL A 399 25.41 8.41 -11.04
N GLU A 400 25.97 9.34 -10.27
CA GLU A 400 26.27 10.71 -10.70
C GLU A 400 27.68 11.09 -10.20
N GLY A 401 28.67 10.95 -11.05
CA GLY A 401 30.07 11.17 -10.68
C GLY A 401 30.50 10.25 -9.55
N ASP A 402 31.00 10.81 -8.46
CA ASP A 402 31.50 10.05 -7.30
C ASP A 402 30.40 9.53 -6.35
N THR A 403 29.14 9.87 -6.60
CA THR A 403 28.01 9.51 -5.73
C THR A 403 27.03 8.58 -6.43
N ALA A 404 26.59 7.52 -5.73
CA ALA A 404 25.53 6.65 -6.15
C ALA A 404 24.35 6.72 -5.18
N ARG A 405 23.15 6.97 -5.68
CA ARG A 405 21.91 6.97 -4.92
C ARG A 405 21.04 5.81 -5.31
N GLY A 406 20.57 5.04 -4.32
CA GLY A 406 19.86 3.80 -4.54
C GLY A 406 18.49 3.72 -3.93
N SER A 407 17.70 2.82 -4.52
CA SER A 407 16.45 2.34 -3.96
C SER A 407 16.51 0.83 -3.83
N ALA A 408 16.23 0.34 -2.64
CA ALA A 408 16.26 -1.06 -2.28
C ALA A 408 14.83 -1.61 -2.12
N ARG A 409 14.62 -2.86 -2.56
CA ARG A 409 13.38 -3.62 -2.39
C ARG A 409 13.70 -5.02 -1.91
N SER A 410 12.94 -5.46 -0.91
CA SER A 410 13.14 -6.76 -0.28
C SER A 410 12.18 -7.82 -0.79
N ILE A 411 12.42 -9.04 -0.35
CA ILE A 411 11.50 -10.19 -0.40
C ILE A 411 10.93 -10.42 1.01
N PRO A 412 9.81 -11.16 1.16
CA PRO A 412 9.17 -11.37 2.48
C PRO A 412 10.09 -11.93 3.57
N SER A 413 11.05 -12.78 3.18
CA SER A 413 11.97 -13.47 4.08
C SER A 413 13.13 -12.59 4.60
N LEU A 414 13.40 -11.43 3.99
CA LEU A 414 14.52 -10.57 4.34
C LEU A 414 14.05 -9.24 4.96
N ASP A 415 14.70 -8.82 6.04
CA ASP A 415 14.66 -7.44 6.50
C ASP A 415 15.80 -6.63 5.84
N ILE A 416 15.43 -5.81 4.83
CA ILE A 416 16.44 -5.06 4.05
C ILE A 416 17.13 -3.98 4.87
N TYR A 417 16.42 -3.41 5.87
CA TYR A 417 17.03 -2.43 6.76
C TYR A 417 18.13 -3.06 7.62
N TYR A 418 17.90 -4.30 8.09
CA TYR A 418 18.92 -5.06 8.82
C TYR A 418 20.13 -5.37 7.92
N ALA A 419 19.91 -5.85 6.70
CA ALA A 419 21.00 -6.15 5.75
C ALA A 419 21.83 -4.90 5.43
N LEU A 420 21.19 -3.74 5.20
CA LEU A 420 21.89 -2.47 4.99
C LEU A 420 22.63 -2.01 6.24
N SER A 421 22.07 -2.22 7.43
CA SER A 421 22.72 -1.88 8.69
C SER A 421 24.00 -2.68 8.94
N ALA A 422 24.04 -3.96 8.51
CA ALA A 422 25.24 -4.79 8.56
C ALA A 422 26.36 -4.29 7.62
N CYS A 423 25.99 -3.55 6.55
CA CYS A 423 26.92 -2.97 5.58
C CYS A 423 27.10 -1.44 5.77
N ARG A 424 26.75 -0.89 6.93
CA ARG A 424 26.71 0.56 7.19
C ARG A 424 27.99 1.31 6.86
N ASP A 425 29.14 0.68 7.02
CA ASP A 425 30.46 1.30 6.80
C ASP A 425 30.73 1.62 5.31
N CYS A 426 29.99 0.96 4.40
CA CYS A 426 30.02 1.25 2.97
C CYS A 426 29.10 2.41 2.57
N LEU A 427 28.18 2.83 3.46
CA LEU A 427 27.11 3.74 3.15
C LEU A 427 27.36 5.13 3.72
N SER A 428 27.20 6.16 2.89
CA SER A 428 27.21 7.55 3.34
C SER A 428 25.92 7.91 4.09
N ARG A 429 24.78 7.32 3.63
CA ARG A 429 23.46 7.52 4.22
C ARG A 429 22.55 6.37 3.81
N PHE A 430 21.70 5.91 4.74
CA PHE A 430 20.61 5.00 4.42
C PHE A 430 19.42 5.18 5.38
N GLY A 431 18.25 4.73 4.97
CA GLY A 431 17.04 4.74 5.78
C GLY A 431 15.91 4.00 5.09
N GLY A 432 14.94 3.54 5.86
CA GLY A 432 13.82 2.77 5.35
C GLY A 432 13.28 1.78 6.38
N HIS A 433 12.58 0.77 5.89
CA HIS A 433 11.89 -0.24 6.68
C HIS A 433 12.19 -1.64 6.11
N LYS A 434 11.62 -2.68 6.73
CA LYS A 434 11.84 -4.08 6.36
C LYS A 434 11.76 -4.37 4.85
N GLN A 435 10.81 -3.76 4.12
CA GLN A 435 10.52 -4.09 2.71
C GLN A 435 11.17 -3.14 1.70
N ALA A 436 11.50 -1.92 2.09
CA ALA A 436 12.05 -0.91 1.20
C ALA A 436 12.98 0.06 1.92
N ALA A 437 14.05 0.47 1.25
CA ALA A 437 14.99 1.44 1.79
C ALA A 437 15.57 2.34 0.69
N GLY A 438 16.00 3.54 1.09
CA GLY A 438 16.84 4.42 0.28
C GLY A 438 18.26 4.43 0.82
N LEU A 439 19.25 4.60 -0.05
CA LEU A 439 20.67 4.62 0.35
C LEU A 439 21.50 5.54 -0.54
N GLU A 440 22.66 5.93 -0.02
CA GLU A 440 23.67 6.69 -0.73
C GLU A 440 25.06 6.17 -0.37
N LEU A 441 25.93 6.00 -1.38
CA LEU A 441 27.31 5.56 -1.20
C LEU A 441 28.20 6.20 -2.28
N ARG A 442 29.52 6.07 -2.14
CA ARG A 442 30.46 6.48 -3.18
C ARG A 442 30.46 5.45 -4.32
N SER A 443 30.49 5.94 -5.55
CA SER A 443 30.45 5.09 -6.76
C SER A 443 31.55 4.03 -6.77
N LYS A 444 32.75 4.34 -6.31
CA LYS A 444 33.90 3.41 -6.24
C LYS A 444 33.70 2.26 -5.24
N ASP A 445 32.81 2.43 -4.26
CA ASP A 445 32.59 1.43 -3.21
C ASP A 445 31.48 0.43 -3.58
N ILE A 446 30.81 0.60 -4.75
CA ILE A 446 29.73 -0.28 -5.20
C ILE A 446 30.13 -1.76 -5.24
N PRO A 447 31.29 -2.17 -5.83
CA PRO A 447 31.65 -3.58 -5.88
C PRO A 447 31.83 -4.20 -4.49
N PHE A 448 32.50 -3.51 -3.59
CA PHE A 448 32.72 -3.98 -2.23
C PHE A 448 31.40 -4.07 -1.43
N PHE A 449 30.50 -3.10 -1.62
CA PHE A 449 29.18 -3.10 -1.02
C PHE A 449 28.32 -4.28 -1.52
N GLU A 450 28.34 -4.57 -2.84
CA GLU A 450 27.64 -5.71 -3.44
C GLU A 450 28.12 -7.04 -2.86
N ASP A 451 29.44 -7.24 -2.77
CA ASP A 451 30.04 -8.43 -2.17
C ASP A 451 29.66 -8.60 -0.68
N SER A 452 29.66 -7.49 0.06
CA SER A 452 29.30 -7.49 1.48
C SER A 452 27.83 -7.86 1.69
N LEU A 453 26.91 -7.29 0.91
CA LEU A 453 25.48 -7.63 0.94
C LEU A 453 25.23 -9.09 0.59
N ASN A 454 25.89 -9.63 -0.44
CA ASN A 454 25.70 -11.01 -0.83
C ASN A 454 26.16 -11.98 0.27
N ARG A 455 27.27 -11.69 0.98
CA ARG A 455 27.68 -12.48 2.14
C ARG A 455 26.61 -12.46 3.25
N VAL A 456 26.12 -11.27 3.62
CA VAL A 456 25.08 -11.13 4.64
C VAL A 456 23.82 -11.93 4.27
N VAL A 457 23.41 -11.92 3.00
CA VAL A 457 22.19 -12.61 2.58
C VAL A 457 22.37 -14.13 2.54
N VAL A 458 23.55 -14.63 2.11
CA VAL A 458 23.87 -16.07 2.15
C VAL A 458 23.89 -16.60 3.59
N ASP A 459 24.29 -15.78 4.56
CA ASP A 459 24.28 -16.17 5.98
C ASP A 459 22.85 -16.15 6.58
N LEU A 460 21.95 -15.35 6.03
CA LEU A 460 20.59 -15.15 6.56
C LEU A 460 19.53 -16.01 5.89
N LEU A 461 19.66 -16.33 4.60
CA LEU A 461 18.65 -16.96 3.78
C LEU A 461 19.14 -18.29 3.21
N SER A 462 18.19 -19.22 3.09
CA SER A 462 18.31 -20.47 2.35
C SER A 462 17.70 -20.38 0.95
N ASP A 463 17.97 -21.35 0.09
CA ASP A 463 17.36 -21.40 -1.25
C ASP A 463 15.82 -21.41 -1.23
N GLN A 464 15.23 -21.96 -0.18
CA GLN A 464 13.76 -21.99 -0.01
C GLN A 464 13.16 -20.60 0.20
N ASP A 465 13.91 -19.68 0.81
CA ASP A 465 13.46 -18.30 1.08
C ASP A 465 13.26 -17.46 -0.18
N PHE A 466 13.87 -17.93 -1.29
CA PHE A 466 13.72 -17.31 -2.61
C PHE A 466 12.58 -17.91 -3.45
N THR A 467 11.88 -18.91 -2.92
CA THR A 467 10.75 -19.52 -3.63
C THR A 467 9.44 -18.84 -3.19
N PRO A 468 8.71 -18.19 -4.12
CA PRO A 468 7.43 -17.56 -3.77
C PRO A 468 6.43 -18.58 -3.22
N ALA A 469 5.74 -18.22 -2.14
CA ALA A 469 4.67 -19.04 -1.58
C ALA A 469 3.29 -18.56 -2.03
N LEU A 470 2.38 -19.51 -2.34
CA LEU A 470 0.97 -19.27 -2.53
C LEU A 470 0.20 -19.80 -1.31
N HIS A 471 -0.41 -18.89 -0.57
CA HIS A 471 -1.27 -19.23 0.56
C HIS A 471 -2.68 -19.55 0.06
N ILE A 472 -3.06 -20.82 0.10
CA ILE A 472 -4.37 -21.33 -0.34
C ILE A 472 -5.30 -21.32 0.85
N ASP A 473 -6.42 -20.58 0.73
CA ASP A 473 -7.38 -20.40 1.83
C ASP A 473 -8.16 -21.70 2.12
N SER A 474 -8.55 -22.42 1.08
CA SER A 474 -9.31 -23.66 1.23
C SER A 474 -9.18 -24.57 0.02
N HIS A 475 -9.29 -25.87 0.25
CA HIS A 475 -9.53 -26.84 -0.82
C HIS A 475 -11.01 -26.85 -1.19
N ILE A 476 -11.33 -27.01 -2.49
CA ILE A 476 -12.70 -27.03 -3.00
C ILE A 476 -12.83 -28.01 -4.17
N ASP A 477 -13.92 -28.80 -4.18
CA ASP A 477 -14.35 -29.51 -5.40
C ASP A 477 -15.09 -28.55 -6.34
N LEU A 478 -14.93 -28.73 -7.67
CA LEU A 478 -15.56 -27.87 -8.67
C LEU A 478 -17.10 -27.80 -8.55
N CYS A 479 -17.75 -28.86 -8.04
CA CYS A 479 -19.20 -28.86 -7.80
C CYS A 479 -19.66 -27.85 -6.74
N ASN A 480 -18.76 -27.40 -5.88
CA ASN A 480 -19.04 -26.41 -4.83
C ASN A 480 -18.75 -24.97 -5.31
N VAL A 481 -18.13 -24.79 -6.47
CA VAL A 481 -17.97 -23.47 -7.11
C VAL A 481 -19.33 -23.06 -7.67
N SER A 482 -19.96 -22.09 -7.05
CA SER A 482 -21.33 -21.69 -7.36
C SER A 482 -21.51 -20.17 -7.30
N PHE A 483 -22.58 -19.66 -7.93
CA PHE A 483 -22.95 -18.26 -7.79
C PHE A 483 -23.20 -17.84 -6.34
N ARG A 484 -23.71 -18.76 -5.51
CA ARG A 484 -23.89 -18.51 -4.08
C ARG A 484 -22.55 -18.26 -3.38
N LEU A 485 -21.53 -19.08 -3.67
CA LEU A 485 -20.18 -18.91 -3.12
C LEU A 485 -19.58 -17.55 -3.53
N LEU A 486 -19.74 -17.14 -4.80
CA LEU A 486 -19.24 -15.84 -5.25
C LEU A 486 -19.95 -14.68 -4.55
N LYS A 487 -21.27 -14.81 -4.32
CA LYS A 487 -22.00 -13.81 -3.54
C LYS A 487 -21.52 -13.72 -2.09
N GLU A 488 -21.08 -14.82 -1.49
CA GLU A 488 -20.41 -14.79 -0.18
C GLU A 488 -19.04 -14.10 -0.28
N PHE A 489 -18.30 -14.27 -1.37
CA PHE A 489 -17.00 -13.59 -1.57
C PHE A 489 -17.14 -12.09 -1.77
N GLU A 490 -18.25 -11.62 -2.37
CA GLU A 490 -18.57 -10.19 -2.45
C GLU A 490 -18.65 -9.53 -1.07
N MET A 491 -19.06 -10.26 -0.01
CA MET A 491 -19.07 -9.74 1.36
C MET A 491 -17.66 -9.54 1.94
N LEU A 492 -16.66 -10.21 1.36
CA LEU A 492 -15.26 -10.02 1.77
C LEU A 492 -14.62 -8.75 1.16
N GLU A 493 -15.23 -8.16 0.13
CA GLU A 493 -14.72 -6.92 -0.48
C GLU A 493 -14.80 -5.72 0.50
N PRO A 494 -13.85 -4.77 0.39
CA PRO A 494 -12.78 -4.61 -0.59
C PRO A 494 -11.55 -5.49 -0.29
N PHE A 495 -10.93 -6.04 -1.35
CA PHE A 495 -9.70 -6.81 -1.25
C PHE A 495 -8.46 -5.91 -1.35
N GLY A 496 -7.41 -6.28 -0.63
CA GLY A 496 -6.13 -5.59 -0.59
C GLY A 496 -5.21 -6.17 0.48
N THR A 497 -4.23 -5.41 0.94
CA THR A 497 -3.33 -5.81 2.03
C THR A 497 -4.13 -6.17 3.28
N GLY A 498 -3.76 -7.25 3.97
CA GLY A 498 -4.49 -7.77 5.14
C GLY A 498 -5.82 -8.48 4.83
N ASN A 499 -6.36 -8.30 3.61
CA ASN A 499 -7.54 -8.99 3.12
C ASN A 499 -7.39 -9.34 1.63
N PRO A 500 -6.50 -10.27 1.26
CA PRO A 500 -6.31 -10.67 -0.14
C PRO A 500 -7.55 -11.35 -0.72
N GLU A 501 -7.66 -11.34 -2.06
CA GLU A 501 -8.69 -12.11 -2.75
C GLU A 501 -8.53 -13.61 -2.45
N PRO A 502 -9.63 -14.34 -2.11
CA PRO A 502 -9.54 -15.74 -1.73
C PRO A 502 -8.90 -16.61 -2.80
N LEU A 503 -7.93 -17.42 -2.41
CA LEU A 503 -7.32 -18.44 -3.25
C LEU A 503 -7.81 -19.84 -2.86
N LEU A 504 -8.39 -20.52 -3.84
CA LEU A 504 -8.90 -21.87 -3.67
C LEU A 504 -8.03 -22.87 -4.43
N GLY A 505 -7.89 -24.07 -3.89
CA GLY A 505 -7.17 -25.16 -4.53
C GLY A 505 -8.10 -26.33 -4.87
N SER A 506 -7.94 -26.92 -6.05
CA SER A 506 -8.59 -28.18 -6.42
C SER A 506 -7.56 -29.17 -6.93
N LYS A 507 -7.75 -30.45 -6.62
CA LYS A 507 -6.89 -31.55 -7.04
C LYS A 507 -7.55 -32.39 -8.12
N SER A 508 -6.71 -33.10 -8.88
CA SER A 508 -7.11 -34.14 -9.85
C SER A 508 -8.14 -33.63 -10.86
N LEU A 509 -7.91 -32.42 -11.40
CA LEU A 509 -8.74 -31.83 -12.45
C LEU A 509 -8.34 -32.39 -13.81
N GLU A 510 -9.31 -32.92 -14.55
CA GLU A 510 -9.13 -33.39 -15.94
C GLU A 510 -9.10 -32.16 -16.88
N VAL A 511 -8.09 -32.07 -17.73
CA VAL A 511 -7.99 -31.03 -18.75
C VAL A 511 -8.75 -31.48 -20.00
N VAL A 512 -9.91 -30.87 -20.24
CA VAL A 512 -10.77 -31.18 -21.40
C VAL A 512 -10.31 -30.43 -22.66
N ASP A 513 -9.91 -29.18 -22.48
CA ASP A 513 -9.42 -28.32 -23.55
C ASP A 513 -8.38 -27.35 -22.98
N ALA A 514 -7.33 -27.06 -23.73
CA ALA A 514 -6.32 -26.07 -23.38
C ALA A 514 -5.77 -25.39 -24.64
N ARG A 515 -5.67 -24.06 -24.62
CA ARG A 515 -5.11 -23.26 -25.72
C ARG A 515 -4.50 -21.97 -25.24
N ILE A 516 -3.50 -21.51 -25.96
CA ILE A 516 -2.90 -20.19 -25.73
C ILE A 516 -3.79 -19.13 -26.40
N VAL A 517 -4.07 -18.03 -25.69
CA VAL A 517 -4.83 -16.88 -26.18
C VAL A 517 -4.10 -15.58 -25.86
N GLY A 518 -4.21 -14.59 -26.77
CA GLY A 518 -3.49 -13.32 -26.61
C GLY A 518 -1.97 -13.51 -26.48
N ASN A 519 -1.35 -12.61 -25.73
CA ASN A 519 0.10 -12.61 -25.53
C ASN A 519 0.49 -13.40 -24.26
N GLY A 520 0.43 -14.75 -24.35
CA GLY A 520 0.96 -15.57 -23.25
C GLY A 520 -0.06 -16.04 -22.21
N HIS A 521 -1.37 -15.96 -22.48
CA HIS A 521 -2.41 -16.43 -21.56
C HIS A 521 -2.88 -17.84 -21.92
N LEU A 522 -3.24 -18.64 -20.91
CA LEU A 522 -3.71 -20.01 -21.05
C LEU A 522 -5.22 -20.07 -20.79
N LYS A 523 -6.03 -20.40 -21.81
CA LYS A 523 -7.47 -20.65 -21.66
C LYS A 523 -7.70 -22.15 -21.63
N MET A 524 -8.53 -22.61 -20.67
CA MET A 524 -8.74 -24.04 -20.43
C MET A 524 -10.22 -24.33 -20.14
N LYS A 525 -10.59 -25.61 -20.30
CA LYS A 525 -11.79 -26.22 -19.70
C LYS A 525 -11.33 -27.31 -18.75
N LEU A 526 -11.71 -27.15 -17.48
CA LEU A 526 -11.34 -28.06 -16.40
C LEU A 526 -12.57 -28.85 -15.96
N LYS A 527 -12.41 -30.17 -15.80
CA LYS A 527 -13.48 -31.09 -15.40
C LYS A 527 -13.11 -31.79 -14.10
N GLN A 528 -14.08 -31.94 -13.20
CA GLN A 528 -14.00 -32.80 -12.05
C GLN A 528 -15.35 -33.49 -11.88
N LYS A 529 -15.35 -34.84 -11.96
CA LYS A 529 -16.58 -35.63 -11.98
C LYS A 529 -17.52 -35.20 -13.13
N LYS A 530 -18.67 -34.63 -12.85
CA LYS A 530 -19.67 -34.16 -13.84
C LYS A 530 -19.57 -32.67 -14.14
N ASN A 531 -18.78 -31.93 -13.38
CA ASN A 531 -18.71 -30.46 -13.49
C ASN A 531 -17.58 -30.06 -14.42
N VAL A 532 -17.89 -29.18 -15.36
CA VAL A 532 -16.94 -28.55 -16.30
C VAL A 532 -17.02 -27.05 -16.11
N ILE A 533 -15.88 -26.40 -15.92
CA ILE A 533 -15.79 -24.94 -15.74
C ILE A 533 -14.69 -24.38 -16.64
N ASP A 534 -14.97 -23.24 -17.28
CA ASP A 534 -13.97 -22.48 -18.04
C ASP A 534 -12.95 -21.84 -17.08
N ALA A 535 -11.70 -21.85 -17.49
CA ALA A 535 -10.60 -21.27 -16.73
C ALA A 535 -9.68 -20.42 -17.62
N ILE A 536 -9.09 -19.38 -17.05
CA ILE A 536 -8.09 -18.56 -17.69
C ILE A 536 -6.93 -18.34 -16.73
N GLY A 537 -5.70 -18.53 -17.22
CA GLY A 537 -4.46 -18.22 -16.51
C GLY A 537 -3.70 -17.14 -17.27
N PHE A 538 -3.60 -15.97 -16.69
CA PHE A 538 -2.82 -14.88 -17.26
C PHE A 538 -1.33 -15.19 -17.11
N ASP A 539 -0.56 -15.01 -18.19
CA ASP A 539 0.89 -15.27 -18.28
C ASP A 539 1.31 -16.72 -17.91
N LEU A 540 0.39 -17.68 -18.10
CA LEU A 540 0.62 -19.10 -17.82
C LEU A 540 0.83 -19.95 -19.09
N ALA A 541 1.12 -19.36 -20.26
CA ALA A 541 1.34 -20.10 -21.51
C ALA A 541 2.50 -21.11 -21.41
N SER A 542 3.52 -20.83 -20.59
CA SER A 542 4.66 -21.73 -20.36
C SER A 542 4.26 -23.10 -19.78
N TYR A 543 3.10 -23.19 -19.13
CA TYR A 543 2.59 -24.46 -18.62
C TYR A 543 1.98 -25.37 -19.69
N MET A 544 1.84 -24.90 -20.95
CA MET A 544 1.26 -25.71 -22.03
C MET A 544 2.04 -27.02 -22.24
N ALA A 545 3.38 -26.97 -22.21
CA ALA A 545 4.22 -28.17 -22.30
C ALA A 545 3.99 -29.18 -21.16
N THR A 546 3.69 -28.68 -19.96
CA THR A 546 3.35 -29.52 -18.80
C THR A 546 2.02 -30.24 -19.01
N LEU A 547 1.04 -29.61 -19.68
CA LEU A 547 -0.27 -30.20 -19.96
C LEU A 547 -0.22 -31.30 -21.03
N GLU A 548 0.72 -31.26 -21.95
CA GLU A 548 0.94 -32.31 -22.95
C GLU A 548 1.38 -33.65 -22.32
N SER A 549 2.01 -33.58 -21.15
CA SER A 549 2.50 -34.74 -20.40
C SER A 549 1.57 -35.25 -19.30
N SER A 550 0.46 -34.55 -18.98
CA SER A 550 -0.42 -34.93 -17.88
C SER A 550 -1.89 -34.63 -18.18
N TYR A 551 -2.75 -35.65 -18.11
CA TYR A 551 -4.20 -35.50 -18.27
C TYR A 551 -4.90 -34.91 -17.04
N LYS A 552 -4.23 -34.91 -15.88
CA LYS A 552 -4.77 -34.40 -14.63
C LYS A 552 -3.82 -33.39 -14.00
N ILE A 553 -4.41 -32.32 -13.49
CA ILE A 553 -3.67 -31.25 -12.82
C ILE A 553 -4.28 -30.92 -11.45
N ASP A 554 -3.46 -30.42 -10.56
CA ASP A 554 -3.88 -29.63 -9.42
C ASP A 554 -3.82 -28.16 -9.81
N ALA A 555 -4.81 -27.37 -9.43
CA ALA A 555 -4.87 -25.94 -9.76
C ALA A 555 -5.22 -25.07 -8.56
N VAL A 556 -4.61 -23.89 -8.53
CA VAL A 556 -4.95 -22.80 -7.59
C VAL A 556 -5.59 -21.66 -8.37
N PHE A 557 -6.72 -21.18 -7.89
CA PHE A 557 -7.54 -20.22 -8.62
C PHE A 557 -8.39 -19.35 -7.70
N THR A 558 -8.87 -18.24 -8.26
CA THR A 558 -9.99 -17.46 -7.75
C THR A 558 -11.18 -17.62 -8.69
N PRO A 559 -12.37 -18.04 -8.22
CA PRO A 559 -13.55 -18.11 -9.06
C PRO A 559 -14.12 -16.70 -9.31
N PHE A 560 -14.65 -16.47 -10.50
CA PHE A 560 -15.27 -15.20 -10.87
C PHE A 560 -16.45 -15.39 -11.83
N ILE A 561 -17.26 -14.34 -11.98
CA ILE A 561 -18.35 -14.30 -12.96
C ILE A 561 -17.82 -13.66 -14.23
N ASN A 562 -17.87 -14.39 -15.34
CA ASN A 562 -17.60 -13.87 -16.67
C ASN A 562 -18.92 -13.48 -17.32
N GLU A 563 -19.06 -12.21 -17.70
CA GLU A 563 -20.23 -11.69 -18.41
C GLU A 563 -19.88 -11.47 -19.88
N TRP A 564 -20.57 -12.19 -20.76
CA TRP A 564 -20.41 -12.06 -22.20
C TRP A 564 -21.76 -12.07 -22.89
N ASN A 565 -22.05 -11.04 -23.72
CA ASN A 565 -23.31 -10.90 -24.44
C ASN A 565 -24.58 -11.07 -23.56
N GLY A 566 -24.55 -10.53 -22.33
CA GLY A 566 -25.66 -10.63 -21.38
C GLY A 566 -25.79 -11.99 -20.66
N SER A 567 -24.95 -12.97 -20.99
CA SER A 567 -24.90 -14.26 -20.28
C SER A 567 -23.83 -14.25 -19.20
N ARG A 568 -24.16 -14.78 -18.02
CA ARG A 568 -23.26 -14.87 -16.86
C ARG A 568 -22.81 -16.32 -16.66
N HIS A 569 -21.51 -16.55 -16.69
CA HIS A 569 -20.91 -17.88 -16.52
C HIS A 569 -19.89 -17.86 -15.39
N LEU A 570 -19.83 -18.95 -14.62
CA LEU A 570 -18.77 -19.19 -13.67
C LEU A 570 -17.47 -19.50 -14.41
N SER A 571 -16.39 -18.87 -14.01
CA SER A 571 -15.06 -19.07 -14.58
C SER A 571 -14.00 -19.05 -13.47
N LEU A 572 -12.83 -19.63 -13.72
CA LEU A 572 -11.71 -19.68 -12.80
C LEU A 572 -10.56 -18.83 -13.31
N ASN A 573 -10.05 -17.93 -12.49
CA ASN A 573 -8.81 -17.21 -12.74
C ASN A 573 -7.66 -18.00 -12.11
N LEU A 574 -6.92 -18.75 -12.94
CA LEU A 574 -5.81 -19.59 -12.49
C LEU A 574 -4.63 -18.74 -12.04
N LYS A 575 -4.04 -19.08 -10.90
CA LYS A 575 -2.84 -18.44 -10.33
C LYS A 575 -1.61 -19.35 -10.39
N ALA A 576 -1.84 -20.66 -10.34
CA ALA A 576 -0.82 -21.69 -10.54
C ALA A 576 -1.47 -23.02 -10.90
N LEU A 577 -0.72 -23.90 -11.56
CA LEU A 577 -1.10 -25.28 -11.82
C LEU A 577 0.14 -26.19 -11.76
N ARG A 578 -0.08 -27.47 -11.53
CA ARG A 578 0.98 -28.50 -11.57
C ARG A 578 0.35 -29.84 -11.95
N PRO A 579 1.14 -30.82 -12.45
CA PRO A 579 0.66 -32.18 -12.61
C PRO A 579 0.10 -32.73 -11.31
N SER A 580 -1.02 -33.46 -11.38
CA SER A 580 -1.55 -34.11 -10.18
C SER A 580 -0.71 -35.33 -9.83
N THR A 581 -0.38 -35.47 -8.54
CA THR A 581 0.34 -36.62 -8.01
C THR A 581 -0.60 -37.77 -7.62
N GLU A 582 -1.92 -37.54 -7.65
CA GLU A 582 -2.93 -38.55 -7.41
C GLU A 582 -3.37 -39.17 -8.75
N ASN A 583 -3.10 -40.47 -8.92
CA ASN A 583 -3.53 -41.27 -10.09
C ASN A 583 -5.04 -41.48 -10.14
#